data_8b2c7b976d2c5a74c8a4cb6f31dab7e4
#
_entry.id   8b2c7b976d2c5a74c8a4cb6f31dab7e4
#
_cell.length_a   1.000
_cell.length_b   1.000
_cell.length_c   1.000
_cell.angle_alpha   90.00
_cell.angle_beta   90.00
_cell.angle_gamma   90.00
#
_symmetry.space_group_name_H-M   'P 1'
#
loop_
_entity.id
_entity.type
_entity.pdbx_description
1 polymer ?
#
loop_
_entity_poly.entity_id
_entity_poly.type
_entity_poly.pdbx_seq_one_letter_code
_entity_poly.pdbx_strand_id
1 'polypeptide(L)'
;MNIDYAKTLGYIHDIGKKFKYNEKGVFPHAMKGYKYIKSLGYDDDYAGICIKHSFLNNDIDCISNDRDETDKSNENYDFVKQYISKEYSIYEKIINLCDLMCTTKVLTVDKRMIDLLYRHGVYAKTHYHIEETIKLKEYFDSLLGYNLYDLFPEIKENL
;
A
#
# COMPACT_ATOMS: atom_id res chain seq x y z
N MET A 1 15.58 -8.17 -11.25
CA MET A 1 14.58 -7.11 -11.02
C MET A 1 14.92 -5.89 -11.87
N ASN A 2 13.95 -5.24 -12.49
CA ASN A 2 14.15 -4.00 -13.25
C ASN A 2 13.99 -2.80 -12.29
N ILE A 3 15.09 -2.08 -12.03
CA ILE A 3 15.14 -0.98 -11.05
C ILE A 3 14.31 0.22 -11.52
N ASP A 4 14.36 0.55 -12.81
CA ASP A 4 13.63 1.71 -13.33
C ASP A 4 12.11 1.48 -13.32
N TYR A 5 11.68 0.25 -13.55
CA TYR A 5 10.28 -0.14 -13.38
C TYR A 5 9.83 -0.01 -11.92
N ALA A 6 10.63 -0.53 -10.96
CA ALA A 6 10.33 -0.39 -9.53
C ALA A 6 10.23 1.08 -9.09
N LYS A 7 11.17 1.92 -9.53
CA LYS A 7 11.14 3.37 -9.26
C LYS A 7 9.88 4.03 -9.83
N THR A 8 9.53 3.69 -11.07
CA THR A 8 8.33 4.23 -11.71
C THR A 8 7.08 3.89 -10.91
N LEU A 9 6.92 2.63 -10.50
CA LEU A 9 5.80 2.21 -9.64
C LEU A 9 5.79 2.98 -8.32
N GLY A 10 6.96 3.19 -7.69
CA GLY A 10 7.08 3.99 -6.48
C GLY A 10 6.64 5.45 -6.67
N TYR A 11 6.94 6.07 -7.81
CA TYR A 11 6.50 7.44 -8.09
C TYR A 11 5.00 7.57 -8.36
N ILE A 12 4.38 6.56 -8.94
CA ILE A 12 2.98 6.66 -9.39
C ILE A 12 1.96 6.05 -8.45
N HIS A 13 2.37 5.23 -7.45
CA HIS A 13 1.42 4.49 -6.61
C HIS A 13 0.36 5.39 -5.97
N ASP A 14 0.76 6.57 -5.54
CA ASP A 14 -0.08 7.56 -4.86
C ASP A 14 -0.51 8.75 -5.74
N ILE A 15 -0.29 8.67 -7.06
CA ILE A 15 -0.57 9.79 -7.97
C ILE A 15 -2.02 10.28 -7.91
N GLY A 16 -2.93 9.41 -7.50
CA GLY A 16 -4.33 9.76 -7.31
C GLY A 16 -4.59 10.78 -6.21
N LYS A 17 -3.67 10.93 -5.24
CA LYS A 17 -3.77 11.92 -4.16
C LYS A 17 -3.71 13.38 -4.66
N LYS A 18 -3.19 13.62 -5.87
CA LYS A 18 -3.21 14.96 -6.49
C LYS A 18 -4.60 15.47 -6.87
N PHE A 19 -5.58 14.59 -6.98
CA PHE A 19 -6.94 14.96 -7.36
C PHE A 19 -7.77 15.29 -6.12
N LYS A 20 -8.55 16.38 -6.18
CA LYS A 20 -9.50 16.70 -5.11
C LYS A 20 -10.58 15.61 -5.02
N TYR A 21 -10.89 15.19 -3.80
CA TYR A 21 -11.96 14.23 -3.54
C TYR A 21 -13.21 14.98 -3.08
N ASN A 22 -14.19 15.11 -3.94
CA ASN A 22 -15.53 15.56 -3.56
C ASN A 22 -16.46 14.37 -3.30
N GLU A 23 -15.98 13.16 -3.54
CA GLU A 23 -16.76 11.94 -3.49
C GLU A 23 -16.44 11.18 -2.20
N LYS A 24 -17.45 10.94 -1.39
CA LYS A 24 -17.41 9.89 -0.37
C LYS A 24 -17.44 8.57 -1.14
N GLY A 25 -16.37 7.83 -1.15
CA GLY A 25 -16.31 6.57 -1.88
C GLY A 25 -15.17 5.69 -1.42
N VAL A 26 -15.31 4.42 -1.71
CA VAL A 26 -14.31 3.40 -1.43
C VAL A 26 -13.08 3.64 -2.32
N PHE A 27 -11.91 3.81 -1.69
CA PHE A 27 -10.61 3.91 -2.38
C PHE A 27 -10.47 5.05 -3.40
N PRO A 28 -10.85 6.29 -3.06
CA PRO A 28 -10.93 7.35 -4.07
C PRO A 28 -9.58 7.67 -4.71
N HIS A 29 -8.45 7.69 -3.96
CA HIS A 29 -7.14 7.94 -4.55
C HIS A 29 -6.65 6.78 -5.41
N ALA A 30 -6.88 5.54 -4.99
CA ALA A 30 -6.50 4.34 -5.73
C ALA A 30 -7.17 4.34 -7.12
N MET A 31 -8.48 4.51 -7.15
CA MET A 31 -9.25 4.50 -8.40
C MET A 31 -8.94 5.70 -9.30
N LYS A 32 -8.75 6.89 -8.73
CA LYS A 32 -8.37 8.08 -9.52
C LYS A 32 -6.97 7.94 -10.11
N GLY A 33 -6.03 7.40 -9.35
CA GLY A 33 -4.69 7.09 -9.83
C GLY A 33 -4.72 6.09 -10.97
N TYR A 34 -5.41 4.97 -10.79
CA TYR A 34 -5.57 3.95 -11.82
C TYR A 34 -6.16 4.53 -13.12
N LYS A 35 -7.33 5.20 -13.03
CA LYS A 35 -7.98 5.82 -14.20
C LYS A 35 -7.08 6.85 -14.87
N TYR A 36 -6.33 7.63 -14.10
CA TYR A 36 -5.40 8.62 -14.64
C TYR A 36 -4.26 7.97 -15.44
N ILE A 37 -3.57 6.98 -14.87
CA ILE A 37 -2.49 6.27 -15.56
C ILE A 37 -3.00 5.57 -16.82
N LYS A 38 -4.19 4.95 -16.77
CA LYS A 38 -4.85 4.38 -17.95
C LYS A 38 -5.14 5.44 -19.02
N SER A 39 -5.57 6.63 -18.64
CA SER A 39 -5.86 7.72 -19.58
C SER A 39 -4.62 8.26 -20.30
N LEU A 40 -3.43 8.04 -19.72
CA LEU A 40 -2.15 8.36 -20.37
C LEU A 40 -1.68 7.27 -21.34
N GLY A 41 -2.44 6.17 -21.50
CA GLY A 41 -2.14 5.08 -22.42
C GLY A 41 -1.28 3.96 -21.82
N TYR A 42 -0.98 4.01 -20.52
CA TYR A 42 -0.26 2.93 -19.84
C TYR A 42 -1.17 1.73 -19.58
N ASP A 43 -0.58 0.56 -19.55
CA ASP A 43 -1.26 -0.71 -19.27
C ASP A 43 -1.50 -0.94 -17.76
N ASP A 44 -2.04 -2.11 -17.44
CA ASP A 44 -2.34 -2.49 -16.06
C ASP A 44 -1.09 -2.79 -15.23
N ASP A 45 0.04 -3.10 -15.86
CA ASP A 45 1.30 -3.32 -15.16
C ASP A 45 1.76 -2.06 -14.41
N TYR A 46 1.47 -0.88 -15.01
CA TYR A 46 1.73 0.40 -14.36
C TYR A 46 0.52 0.90 -13.55
N ALA A 47 -0.67 0.91 -14.14
CA ALA A 47 -1.85 1.49 -13.48
C ALA A 47 -2.26 0.73 -12.23
N GLY A 48 -2.04 -0.58 -12.23
CA GLY A 48 -2.45 -1.48 -11.15
C GLY A 48 -1.83 -1.19 -9.80
N ILE A 49 -0.63 -0.61 -9.77
CA ILE A 49 0.01 -0.27 -8.50
C ILE A 49 -0.79 0.76 -7.70
N CYS A 50 -1.50 1.67 -8.39
CA CYS A 50 -2.37 2.64 -7.72
C CYS A 50 -3.49 1.98 -6.90
N ILE A 51 -3.90 0.78 -7.29
CA ILE A 51 -4.90 0.01 -6.54
C ILE A 51 -4.19 -0.88 -5.50
N LYS A 52 -3.22 -1.68 -5.94
CA LYS A 52 -2.64 -2.76 -5.15
C LYS A 52 -1.79 -2.27 -3.97
N HIS A 53 -1.20 -1.07 -4.04
CA HIS A 53 -0.33 -0.57 -2.97
C HIS A 53 -1.03 -0.44 -1.61
N SER A 54 -2.34 -0.24 -1.61
CA SER A 54 -3.13 -0.05 -0.39
C SER A 54 -3.60 -1.35 0.27
N PHE A 55 -3.42 -2.51 -0.40
CA PHE A 55 -4.01 -3.77 0.06
C PHE A 55 -2.93 -4.81 0.34
N LEU A 56 -2.57 -4.93 1.61
CA LEU A 56 -1.66 -5.96 2.07
C LEU A 56 -2.28 -7.35 1.84
N ASN A 57 -1.48 -8.26 1.33
CA ASN A 57 -1.83 -9.67 1.18
C ASN A 57 -3.13 -9.95 0.40
N ASN A 58 -3.45 -9.12 -0.59
CA ASN A 58 -4.65 -9.24 -1.43
C ASN A 58 -5.97 -9.12 -0.65
N ASP A 59 -5.94 -8.54 0.55
CA ASP A 59 -7.12 -8.43 1.41
C ASP A 59 -7.73 -7.02 1.34
N ILE A 60 -8.91 -6.91 0.77
CA ILE A 60 -9.62 -5.63 0.64
C ILE A 60 -10.01 -5.03 1.99
N ASP A 61 -10.13 -5.86 3.01
CA ASP A 61 -10.49 -5.45 4.36
C ASP A 61 -9.25 -5.15 5.24
N CYS A 62 -8.04 -5.23 4.69
CA CYS A 62 -6.81 -4.95 5.46
C CYS A 62 -6.56 -3.46 5.70
N ILE A 63 -7.38 -2.59 5.16
CA ILE A 63 -7.21 -1.15 5.32
C ILE A 63 -7.71 -0.72 6.70
N SER A 64 -6.86 -0.02 7.44
CA SER A 64 -7.27 0.74 8.61
C SER A 64 -8.11 1.94 8.17
N ASN A 65 -9.39 1.79 8.18
CA ASN A 65 -10.29 2.91 7.92
C ASN A 65 -11.24 3.11 9.08
N ASP A 66 -11.35 4.38 9.50
CA ASP A 66 -12.50 4.92 10.23
C ASP A 66 -13.79 4.84 9.41
N ARG A 67 -13.83 3.97 8.45
CA ARG A 67 -14.98 3.87 7.59
C ARG A 67 -15.94 2.94 8.25
N ASP A 68 -17.04 3.54 8.64
CA ASP A 68 -18.28 2.81 8.72
C ASP A 68 -18.33 1.90 7.51
N GLU A 69 -18.12 0.62 7.77
CA GLU A 69 -18.20 -0.50 6.87
C GLU A 69 -18.00 -0.14 5.40
N THR A 70 -16.96 -0.66 4.83
CA THR A 70 -16.69 -0.56 3.40
C THR A 70 -18.02 -0.62 2.67
N ASP A 71 -18.46 0.47 2.07
CA ASP A 71 -19.73 0.48 1.36
C ASP A 71 -19.64 -0.49 0.18
N LYS A 72 -20.03 -1.74 0.47
CA LYS A 72 -20.00 -2.86 -0.48
C LYS A 72 -20.96 -2.65 -1.66
N SER A 73 -21.83 -1.65 -1.57
CA SER A 73 -22.70 -1.25 -2.67
C SER A 73 -22.01 -0.38 -3.71
N ASN A 74 -20.80 0.08 -3.42
CA ASN A 74 -20.04 0.92 -4.35
C ASN A 74 -19.52 0.09 -5.54
N GLU A 75 -19.76 0.55 -6.76
CA GLU A 75 -19.29 -0.10 -8.00
C GLU A 75 -17.78 -0.38 -8.02
N ASN A 76 -16.99 0.45 -7.33
CA ASN A 76 -15.55 0.27 -7.24
C ASN A 76 -15.15 -0.88 -6.30
N TYR A 77 -15.99 -1.29 -5.36
CA TYR A 77 -15.67 -2.35 -4.41
C TYR A 77 -15.41 -3.68 -5.12
N ASP A 78 -16.36 -4.11 -5.94
CA ASP A 78 -16.24 -5.39 -6.66
C ASP A 78 -15.08 -5.37 -7.65
N PHE A 79 -14.89 -4.25 -8.34
CA PHE A 79 -13.75 -4.06 -9.24
C PHE A 79 -12.42 -4.19 -8.49
N VAL A 80 -12.25 -3.46 -7.39
CA VAL A 80 -11.02 -3.50 -6.59
C VAL A 80 -10.79 -4.89 -6.01
N LYS A 81 -11.82 -5.51 -5.44
CA LYS A 81 -11.76 -6.87 -4.88
C LYS A 81 -11.29 -7.88 -5.92
N GLN A 82 -11.88 -7.86 -7.11
CA GLN A 82 -11.46 -8.73 -8.21
C GLN A 82 -10.04 -8.39 -8.67
N TYR A 83 -9.69 -7.12 -8.73
CA TYR A 83 -8.38 -6.68 -9.21
C TYR A 83 -7.24 -7.13 -8.30
N ILE A 84 -7.40 -6.98 -6.98
CA ILE A 84 -6.39 -7.36 -5.99
C ILE A 84 -6.34 -8.87 -5.72
N SER A 85 -7.31 -9.66 -6.19
CA SER A 85 -7.31 -11.12 -5.98
C SER A 85 -6.17 -11.85 -6.69
N LYS A 86 -5.52 -11.21 -7.64
CA LYS A 86 -4.35 -11.74 -8.35
C LYS A 86 -3.11 -11.70 -7.46
N GLU A 87 -2.25 -12.70 -7.59
CA GLU A 87 -0.98 -12.73 -6.88
C GLU A 87 -0.16 -11.46 -7.11
N TYR A 88 0.46 -10.95 -6.05
CA TYR A 88 1.32 -9.78 -6.12
C TYR A 88 2.74 -10.19 -6.53
N SER A 89 3.24 -9.51 -7.54
CA SER A 89 4.64 -9.59 -7.95
C SER A 89 5.55 -9.04 -6.86
N ILE A 90 6.85 -9.32 -6.97
CA ILE A 90 7.87 -8.75 -6.08
C ILE A 90 7.85 -7.22 -6.08
N TYR A 91 7.51 -6.59 -7.20
CA TYR A 91 7.42 -5.13 -7.31
C TYR A 91 6.29 -4.56 -6.47
N GLU A 92 5.11 -5.17 -6.54
CA GLU A 92 3.95 -4.75 -5.75
C GLU A 92 4.19 -4.96 -4.26
N LYS A 93 4.83 -6.07 -3.89
CA LYS A 93 5.24 -6.35 -2.50
C LYS A 93 6.23 -5.31 -1.97
N ILE A 94 7.23 -4.90 -2.78
CA ILE A 94 8.17 -3.84 -2.40
C ILE A 94 7.43 -2.52 -2.17
N ILE A 95 6.55 -2.12 -3.08
CA ILE A 95 5.82 -0.86 -2.94
C ILE A 95 4.91 -0.90 -1.70
N ASN A 96 4.20 -2.02 -1.45
CA ASN A 96 3.43 -2.21 -0.23
C ASN A 96 4.30 -2.01 1.02
N LEU A 97 5.46 -2.65 1.10
CA LEU A 97 6.33 -2.52 2.27
C LEU A 97 6.89 -1.10 2.41
N CYS A 98 7.34 -0.49 1.32
CA CYS A 98 7.86 0.88 1.36
C CYS A 98 6.79 1.88 1.82
N ASP A 99 5.56 1.78 1.32
CA ASP A 99 4.46 2.63 1.77
C ASP A 99 4.13 2.42 3.25
N LEU A 100 4.19 1.16 3.72
CA LEU A 100 4.02 0.81 5.14
C LEU A 100 5.18 1.27 6.04
N MET A 101 6.34 1.59 5.49
CA MET A 101 7.49 2.12 6.24
C MET A 101 7.61 3.63 6.15
N CYS A 102 6.98 4.26 5.17
CA CYS A 102 7.20 5.67 4.85
C CYS A 102 6.03 6.56 5.30
N THR A 103 6.42 7.71 5.85
CA THR A 103 5.58 8.89 6.03
C THR A 103 6.32 10.07 5.37
N THR A 104 6.60 11.14 6.08
CA THR A 104 7.63 12.13 5.72
C THR A 104 9.05 11.64 6.07
N LYS A 105 9.14 10.51 6.77
CA LYS A 105 10.36 9.85 7.21
C LYS A 105 10.23 8.35 6.99
N VAL A 106 11.37 7.67 6.87
CA VAL A 106 11.40 6.20 6.91
C VAL A 106 11.38 5.75 8.37
N LEU A 107 10.47 4.88 8.69
CA LEU A 107 10.24 4.32 10.02
C LEU A 107 10.40 2.80 10.01
N THR A 108 10.63 2.21 11.18
CA THR A 108 10.42 0.77 11.33
C THR A 108 8.94 0.43 11.15
N VAL A 109 8.66 -0.81 10.77
CA VAL A 109 7.28 -1.31 10.66
C VAL A 109 6.51 -1.09 11.98
N ASP A 110 7.13 -1.40 13.12
CA ASP A 110 6.49 -1.25 14.43
C ASP A 110 6.07 0.20 14.70
N LYS A 111 6.98 1.16 14.48
CA LYS A 111 6.66 2.58 14.65
C LYS A 111 5.56 3.03 13.71
N ARG A 112 5.59 2.55 12.46
CA ARG A 112 4.56 2.88 11.49
C ARG A 112 3.20 2.30 11.88
N MET A 113 3.16 1.09 12.44
CA MET A 113 1.92 0.51 12.94
C MET A 113 1.37 1.31 14.14
N ILE A 114 2.22 1.73 15.06
CA ILE A 114 1.82 2.62 16.17
C ILE A 114 1.26 3.95 15.64
N ASP A 115 1.92 4.58 14.66
CA ASP A 115 1.44 5.81 14.03
C ASP A 115 0.07 5.62 13.35
N LEU A 116 -0.13 4.51 12.67
CA LEU A 116 -1.43 4.17 12.07
C LEU A 116 -2.53 3.99 13.12
N LEU A 117 -2.24 3.25 14.19
CA LEU A 117 -3.19 3.04 15.29
C LEU A 117 -3.53 4.35 16.00
N TYR A 118 -2.55 5.22 16.19
CA TYR A 118 -2.79 6.53 16.81
C TYR A 118 -3.71 7.41 15.95
N ARG A 119 -3.54 7.39 14.63
CA ARG A 119 -4.32 8.23 13.71
C ARG A 119 -5.70 7.67 13.34
N HIS A 120 -5.83 6.35 13.29
CA HIS A 120 -7.00 5.68 12.72
C HIS A 120 -7.72 4.76 13.70
N GLY A 121 -7.15 4.55 14.90
CA GLY A 121 -7.71 3.66 15.89
C GLY A 121 -7.53 2.17 15.57
N VAL A 122 -8.23 1.34 16.33
CA VAL A 122 -8.22 -0.12 16.21
C VAL A 122 -9.46 -0.58 15.45
N TYR A 123 -9.28 -1.50 14.53
CA TYR A 123 -10.37 -2.11 13.75
C TYR A 123 -10.29 -3.65 13.79
N ALA A 124 -11.29 -4.33 13.29
CA ALA A 124 -11.44 -5.78 13.45
C ALA A 124 -10.21 -6.60 12.97
N LYS A 125 -9.54 -6.15 11.90
CA LYS A 125 -8.36 -6.82 11.35
C LYS A 125 -7.02 -6.21 11.75
N THR A 126 -6.97 -5.33 12.75
CA THR A 126 -5.72 -4.67 13.18
C THR A 126 -4.62 -5.67 13.49
N HIS A 127 -4.92 -6.72 14.25
CA HIS A 127 -3.93 -7.76 14.61
C HIS A 127 -3.39 -8.45 13.35
N TYR A 128 -4.28 -8.88 12.48
CA TYR A 128 -3.92 -9.50 11.19
C TYR A 128 -3.05 -8.56 10.35
N HIS A 129 -3.42 -7.28 10.25
CA HIS A 129 -2.65 -6.30 9.48
C HIS A 129 -1.22 -6.14 10.02
N ILE A 130 -1.06 -6.08 11.35
CA ILE A 130 0.27 -6.01 11.99
C ILE A 130 1.09 -7.26 11.66
N GLU A 131 0.53 -8.46 11.87
CA GLU A 131 1.21 -9.71 11.59
C GLU A 131 1.65 -9.83 10.12
N GLU A 132 0.77 -9.53 9.18
CA GLU A 132 1.08 -9.63 7.75
C GLU A 132 2.10 -8.59 7.29
N THR A 133 2.10 -7.40 7.90
CA THR A 133 3.13 -6.39 7.64
C THR A 133 4.51 -6.85 8.14
N ILE A 134 4.57 -7.46 9.33
CA ILE A 134 5.80 -8.04 9.87
C ILE A 134 6.30 -9.19 8.97
N LYS A 135 5.42 -10.10 8.58
CA LYS A 135 5.77 -11.20 7.66
C LYS A 135 6.28 -10.70 6.31
N LEU A 136 5.70 -9.61 5.79
CA LEU A 136 6.18 -9.00 4.55
C LEU A 136 7.60 -8.46 4.71
N LYS A 137 7.90 -7.83 5.83
CA LYS A 137 9.27 -7.36 6.14
C LYS A 137 10.23 -8.54 6.27
N GLU A 138 9.86 -9.61 6.99
CA GLU A 138 10.68 -10.82 7.17
C GLU A 138 10.92 -11.55 5.83
N TYR A 139 9.93 -11.54 4.93
CA TYR A 139 10.11 -12.05 3.57
C TYR A 139 11.25 -11.32 2.86
N PHE A 140 11.33 -9.99 2.95
CA PHE A 140 12.43 -9.23 2.33
C PHE A 140 13.74 -9.41 3.06
N ASP A 141 13.77 -9.55 4.39
CA ASP A 141 14.99 -9.91 5.13
C ASP A 141 15.57 -11.24 4.62
N SER A 142 14.70 -12.23 4.43
CA SER A 142 15.10 -13.54 3.91
C SER A 142 15.67 -13.48 2.50
N LEU A 143 15.11 -12.63 1.64
CA LEU A 143 15.62 -12.44 0.28
C LEU A 143 16.96 -11.70 0.26
N LEU A 144 17.17 -10.75 1.17
CA LEU A 144 18.39 -9.97 1.28
C LEU A 144 19.52 -10.73 1.99
N GLY A 145 19.18 -11.63 2.89
CA GLY A 145 20.11 -12.32 3.78
C GLY A 145 20.60 -11.46 4.95
N TYR A 146 19.99 -10.30 5.17
CA TYR A 146 20.25 -9.37 6.28
C TYR A 146 19.01 -8.54 6.60
N ASN A 147 19.07 -7.74 7.67
CA ASN A 147 17.95 -6.91 8.08
C ASN A 147 17.71 -5.77 7.09
N LEU A 148 16.52 -5.69 6.51
CA LEU A 148 16.12 -4.62 5.58
C LEU A 148 16.39 -3.21 6.12
N TYR A 149 16.27 -3.01 7.42
CA TYR A 149 16.48 -1.70 8.04
C TYR A 149 17.94 -1.21 7.91
N ASP A 150 18.90 -2.10 7.68
CA ASP A 150 20.29 -1.71 7.47
C ASP A 150 20.51 -0.93 6.16
N LEU A 151 19.53 -0.99 5.23
CA LEU A 151 19.51 -0.17 4.02
C LEU A 151 19.14 1.30 4.26
N PHE A 152 18.60 1.62 5.44
CA PHE A 152 18.04 2.94 5.76
C PHE A 152 18.70 3.51 7.02
N PRO A 153 19.90 4.15 6.89
CA PRO A 153 20.61 4.73 8.04
C PRO A 153 19.74 5.69 8.87
N GLU A 154 18.83 6.41 8.21
CA GLU A 154 17.90 7.35 8.84
C GLU A 154 16.91 6.69 9.82
N ILE A 155 16.68 5.39 9.72
CA ILE A 155 15.85 4.67 10.71
C ILE A 155 16.47 4.80 12.10
N LYS A 156 17.80 4.74 12.22
CA LYS A 156 18.50 4.88 13.49
C LYS A 156 18.32 6.26 14.13
N GLU A 157 18.15 7.28 13.30
CA GLU A 157 17.90 8.66 13.76
C GLU A 157 16.43 8.86 14.17
N ASN A 158 15.54 7.98 13.72
CA ASN A 158 14.11 8.04 13.99
C ASN A 158 13.65 7.03 15.07
N LEU A 159 14.59 6.31 15.68
CA LEU A 159 14.35 5.43 16.86
C LEU A 159 14.22 6.25 18.16
#